data_46dba89b244148f4ef8c47c22350482a
#
_entry.id   46dba89b244148f4ef8c47c22350482a
#
_cell.length_a   1.000
_cell.length_b   1.000
_cell.length_c   1.000
_cell.angle_alpha   90.00
_cell.angle_beta   90.00
_cell.angle_gamma   90.00
#
_symmetry.space_group_name_H-M   'P 1'
#
loop_
_entity.id
_entity.type
_entity.pdbx_description
1 polymer ?
#
loop_
_entity_poly.entity_id
_entity_poly.type
_entity_poly.pdbx_seq_one_letter_code
_entity_poly.pdbx_strand_id
1 'polypeptide(L)'
;QWRSSAASDVYKRQVKGDVKIFPLPHMPVIKDLVPDLKDIYKQYSSIEPWLKTSEKPEREIKQSPEERKKLDGLYECIMCFCCSTSCPSYWWNGDKYLGPAVLLQAWRWIADSRDEATQERLDSLEDSFKLYRCHTIMNCTKTCPKGLNPAKAIAKIKKKILAKTW
;
A
#
# COMPACT_ATOMS: atom_id res chain seq x y z
N GLN A 1 -17.68 -6.51 -20.42
CA GLN A 1 -17.68 -5.04 -20.52
C GLN A 1 -16.52 -4.48 -19.73
N TRP A 2 -15.52 -3.99 -20.42
CA TRP A 2 -14.45 -3.22 -19.86
C TRP A 2 -14.98 -1.85 -19.46
N ARG A 3 -15.41 -1.71 -18.20
CA ARG A 3 -15.74 -0.39 -17.67
C ARG A 3 -14.43 0.20 -17.17
N SER A 4 -13.95 1.27 -17.82
CA SER A 4 -12.85 2.03 -17.23
C SER A 4 -13.27 2.50 -15.85
N SER A 5 -12.38 2.48 -14.87
CA SER A 5 -12.68 2.91 -13.49
C SER A 5 -13.25 4.34 -13.46
N ALA A 6 -12.76 5.23 -14.32
CA ALA A 6 -13.27 6.59 -14.49
C ALA A 6 -14.73 6.62 -14.99
N ALA A 7 -15.08 5.80 -16.00
CA ALA A 7 -16.45 5.77 -16.52
C ALA A 7 -17.44 5.17 -15.51
N SER A 8 -17.01 4.19 -14.71
CA SER A 8 -17.88 3.62 -13.67
C SER A 8 -18.11 4.58 -12.50
N ASP A 9 -17.15 5.46 -12.19
CA ASP A 9 -17.32 6.49 -11.17
C ASP A 9 -18.25 7.60 -11.62
N VAL A 10 -18.19 8.00 -12.88
CA VAL A 10 -19.15 8.98 -13.46
C VAL A 10 -20.59 8.42 -13.45
N TYR A 11 -20.77 7.14 -13.77
CA TYR A 11 -22.10 6.53 -13.78
C TYR A 11 -22.67 6.32 -12.37
N LYS A 12 -21.84 5.95 -11.40
CA LYS A 12 -22.27 5.69 -10.02
C LYS A 12 -22.51 6.95 -9.17
N ARG A 13 -21.94 8.08 -9.57
CA ARG A 13 -22.02 9.34 -8.83
C ARG A 13 -22.72 10.42 -9.67
N GLN A 14 -23.94 10.15 -10.12
CA GLN A 14 -24.80 11.21 -10.62
C GLN A 14 -25.26 12.08 -9.44
N VAL A 15 -24.42 13.04 -9.08
CA VAL A 15 -24.75 14.05 -8.07
C VAL A 15 -25.61 15.10 -8.74
N LYS A 16 -26.78 15.38 -8.18
CA LYS A 16 -27.59 16.53 -8.59
C LYS A 16 -26.97 17.80 -8.02
N GLY A 17 -26.57 18.73 -8.90
CA GLY A 17 -25.97 20.01 -8.52
C GLY A 17 -24.48 20.11 -8.82
N ASP A 18 -23.84 21.16 -8.32
CA ASP A 18 -22.43 21.47 -8.55
C ASP A 18 -21.53 20.47 -7.83
N VAL A 19 -20.56 19.89 -8.54
CA VAL A 19 -19.56 18.98 -7.98
C VAL A 19 -18.26 19.73 -7.77
N LYS A 20 -17.80 19.80 -6.53
CA LYS A 20 -16.49 20.36 -6.18
C LYS A 20 -15.44 19.24 -6.17
N ILE A 21 -14.39 19.42 -6.96
CA ILE A 21 -13.27 18.50 -7.07
C ILE A 21 -12.04 19.15 -6.44
N PHE A 22 -11.35 18.41 -5.57
CA PHE A 22 -10.16 18.86 -4.86
C PHE A 22 -9.01 17.91 -5.15
N PRO A 23 -7.74 18.37 -5.05
CA PRO A 23 -6.58 17.48 -5.08
C PRO A 23 -6.62 16.53 -3.88
N LEU A 24 -5.78 15.48 -3.91
CA LEU A 24 -5.63 14.55 -2.78
C LEU A 24 -5.33 15.35 -1.50
N PRO A 25 -6.14 15.19 -0.42
CA PRO A 25 -5.97 15.96 0.80
C PRO A 25 -4.64 15.62 1.51
N HIS A 26 -4.12 16.60 2.25
CA HIS A 26 -2.87 16.46 3.02
C HIS A 26 -1.64 16.10 2.18
N MET A 27 -1.66 16.41 0.89
CA MET A 27 -0.51 16.34 -0.02
C MET A 27 -0.14 17.74 -0.47
N PRO A 28 1.15 18.06 -0.65
CA PRO A 28 1.56 19.30 -1.28
C PRO A 28 0.97 19.38 -2.70
N VAL A 29 0.45 20.53 -3.08
CA VAL A 29 -0.13 20.75 -4.41
C VAL A 29 0.88 21.51 -5.28
N ILE A 30 1.20 20.93 -6.45
CA ILE A 30 2.06 21.58 -7.43
C ILE A 30 1.23 22.62 -8.20
N LYS A 31 0.09 22.17 -8.74
CA LYS A 31 -0.84 23.03 -9.51
C LYS A 31 -2.20 22.34 -9.64
N ASP A 32 -3.27 23.10 -9.49
CA ASP A 32 -4.65 22.65 -9.66
C ASP A 32 -4.96 21.36 -8.88
N LEU A 33 -5.22 20.26 -9.57
CA LEU A 33 -5.50 18.94 -8.99
C LEU A 33 -4.26 18.04 -8.89
N VAL A 34 -3.08 18.55 -9.21
CA VAL A 34 -1.83 17.77 -9.25
C VAL A 34 -1.07 17.88 -7.93
N PRO A 35 -1.07 16.84 -7.08
CA PRO A 35 -0.27 16.78 -5.87
C PRO A 35 1.20 16.43 -6.17
N ASP A 36 2.12 16.84 -5.30
CA ASP A 36 3.50 16.35 -5.31
C ASP A 36 3.56 14.97 -4.65
N LEU A 37 3.90 13.97 -5.43
CA LEU A 37 3.99 12.58 -4.97
C LEU A 37 5.45 12.11 -4.78
N LYS A 38 6.44 13.00 -4.85
CA LYS A 38 7.87 12.64 -4.76
C LYS A 38 8.18 11.87 -3.48
N ASP A 39 7.73 12.35 -2.34
CA ASP A 39 8.04 11.74 -1.04
C ASP A 39 7.40 10.36 -0.91
N ILE A 40 6.16 10.21 -1.33
CA ILE A 40 5.47 8.92 -1.26
C ILE A 40 6.08 7.89 -2.22
N TYR A 41 6.54 8.31 -3.40
CA TYR A 41 7.29 7.41 -4.30
C TYR A 41 8.68 7.08 -3.78
N LYS A 42 9.35 8.02 -3.09
CA LYS A 42 10.61 7.74 -2.40
C LYS A 42 10.41 6.69 -1.30
N GLN A 43 9.35 6.82 -0.50
CA GLN A 43 8.97 5.82 0.49
C GLN A 43 8.64 4.46 -0.16
N TYR A 44 7.92 4.47 -1.29
CA TYR A 44 7.62 3.25 -2.04
C TYR A 44 8.89 2.58 -2.57
N SER A 45 9.83 3.33 -3.11
CA SER A 45 11.12 2.80 -3.56
C SER A 45 11.94 2.21 -2.42
N SER A 46 11.80 2.75 -1.21
CA SER A 46 12.57 2.26 -0.05
C SER A 46 12.20 0.86 0.43
N ILE A 47 11.02 0.36 0.05
CA ILE A 47 10.61 -1.02 0.34
C ILE A 47 11.04 -2.01 -0.74
N GLU A 48 11.77 -1.54 -1.77
CA GLU A 48 12.27 -2.34 -2.88
C GLU A 48 11.16 -3.22 -3.50
N PRO A 49 10.18 -2.59 -4.19
CA PRO A 49 8.96 -3.25 -4.64
C PRO A 49 9.17 -4.13 -5.89
N TRP A 50 10.12 -5.06 -5.81
CA TRP A 50 10.44 -6.07 -6.83
C TRP A 50 10.82 -7.39 -6.18
N LEU A 51 10.72 -8.47 -6.95
CA LEU A 51 11.08 -9.80 -6.49
C LEU A 51 12.60 -9.89 -6.27
N LYS A 52 13.01 -10.39 -5.10
CA LYS A 52 14.40 -10.68 -4.77
C LYS A 52 14.61 -12.19 -4.71
N THR A 53 15.53 -12.68 -5.54
CA THR A 53 15.96 -14.07 -5.59
C THR A 53 17.48 -14.15 -5.59
N SER A 54 18.04 -15.17 -4.94
CA SER A 54 19.49 -15.38 -4.85
C SER A 54 20.10 -15.77 -6.18
N GLU A 55 19.37 -16.56 -6.96
CA GLU A 55 19.82 -17.04 -8.27
C GLU A 55 18.89 -16.53 -9.38
N LYS A 56 19.49 -16.32 -10.58
CA LYS A 56 18.72 -16.02 -11.78
C LYS A 56 18.15 -17.34 -12.31
N PRO A 57 16.83 -17.58 -12.20
CA PRO A 57 16.25 -18.81 -12.65
C PRO A 57 16.37 -18.93 -14.18
N GLU A 58 16.72 -20.11 -14.67
CA GLU A 58 16.70 -20.41 -16.13
C GLU A 58 15.28 -20.40 -16.71
N ARG A 59 14.29 -20.65 -15.86
CA ARG A 59 12.87 -20.68 -16.21
C ARG A 59 12.07 -19.86 -15.20
N GLU A 60 10.76 -19.71 -15.44
CA GLU A 60 9.85 -19.06 -14.50
C GLU A 60 9.82 -19.73 -13.12
N ILE A 61 9.75 -18.92 -12.07
CA ILE A 61 9.59 -19.42 -10.71
C ILE A 61 8.14 -19.84 -10.53
N LYS A 62 7.90 -21.11 -10.32
CA LYS A 62 6.55 -21.66 -10.11
C LYS A 62 5.99 -21.26 -8.75
N GLN A 63 4.67 -21.08 -8.71
CA GLN A 63 3.92 -20.80 -7.48
C GLN A 63 2.63 -21.63 -7.48
N SER A 64 2.30 -22.26 -6.35
CA SER A 64 1.05 -23.01 -6.23
C SER A 64 -0.18 -22.07 -6.20
N PRO A 65 -1.39 -22.55 -6.56
CA PRO A 65 -2.62 -21.76 -6.44
C PRO A 65 -2.87 -21.28 -4.99
N GLU A 66 -2.54 -22.09 -3.99
CA GLU A 66 -2.68 -21.76 -2.57
C GLU A 66 -1.73 -20.65 -2.14
N GLU A 67 -0.50 -20.66 -2.62
CA GLU A 67 0.48 -19.59 -2.39
C GLU A 67 0.07 -18.31 -3.09
N ARG A 68 -0.35 -18.41 -4.35
CA ARG A 68 -0.86 -17.27 -5.11
C ARG A 68 -2.06 -16.61 -4.44
N LYS A 69 -2.96 -17.41 -3.83
CA LYS A 69 -4.12 -16.91 -3.09
C LYS A 69 -3.76 -16.05 -1.88
N LYS A 70 -2.56 -16.22 -1.30
CA LYS A 70 -2.09 -15.36 -0.19
C LYS A 70 -1.86 -13.91 -0.61
N LEU A 71 -1.71 -13.65 -1.91
CA LEU A 71 -1.52 -12.32 -2.49
C LEU A 71 -2.84 -11.63 -2.85
N ASP A 72 -3.98 -12.31 -2.77
CA ASP A 72 -5.29 -11.72 -3.01
C ASP A 72 -5.57 -10.62 -2.00
N GLY A 73 -6.08 -9.49 -2.50
CA GLY A 73 -6.27 -8.28 -1.71
C GLY A 73 -4.99 -7.44 -1.50
N LEU A 74 -3.89 -7.80 -2.15
CA LEU A 74 -2.61 -7.07 -2.08
C LEU A 74 -2.18 -6.54 -3.45
N TYR A 75 -2.12 -7.41 -4.46
CA TYR A 75 -1.63 -7.05 -5.80
C TYR A 75 -2.60 -6.15 -6.58
N GLU A 76 -3.87 -6.12 -6.20
CA GLU A 76 -4.90 -5.28 -6.84
C GLU A 76 -4.78 -3.80 -6.49
N CYS A 77 -3.84 -3.44 -5.63
CA CYS A 77 -3.59 -2.05 -5.26
C CYS A 77 -3.12 -1.23 -6.47
N ILE A 78 -3.85 -0.18 -6.79
CA ILE A 78 -3.58 0.72 -7.93
C ILE A 78 -2.73 1.94 -7.53
N MET A 79 -2.17 1.96 -6.34
CA MET A 79 -1.32 3.05 -5.82
C MET A 79 -1.96 4.44 -5.92
N CYS A 80 -3.28 4.53 -5.69
CA CYS A 80 -4.02 5.81 -5.71
C CYS A 80 -3.78 6.69 -4.48
N PHE A 81 -3.14 6.16 -3.44
CA PHE A 81 -2.80 6.82 -2.17
C PHE A 81 -3.97 7.36 -1.34
N CYS A 82 -5.23 7.11 -1.71
CA CYS A 82 -6.39 7.52 -0.92
C CYS A 82 -6.32 7.04 0.53
N CYS A 83 -5.79 5.84 0.76
CA CYS A 83 -5.60 5.29 2.11
C CYS A 83 -4.53 6.05 2.92
N SER A 84 -3.46 6.53 2.29
CA SER A 84 -2.42 7.33 2.95
C SER A 84 -2.92 8.73 3.27
N THR A 85 -3.59 9.37 2.33
CA THR A 85 -4.15 10.72 2.52
C THR A 85 -5.31 10.78 3.52
N SER A 86 -5.98 9.66 3.77
CA SER A 86 -7.03 9.55 4.80
C SER A 86 -6.52 9.16 6.18
N CYS A 87 -5.22 8.88 6.32
CA CYS A 87 -4.63 8.40 7.56
C CYS A 87 -4.11 9.56 8.43
N PRO A 88 -4.69 9.83 9.63
CA PRO A 88 -4.20 10.89 10.50
C PRO A 88 -2.73 10.74 10.89
N SER A 89 -2.28 9.50 11.13
CA SER A 89 -0.87 9.24 11.43
C SER A 89 0.06 9.64 10.29
N TYR A 90 -0.39 9.55 9.03
CA TYR A 90 0.38 9.98 7.87
C TYR A 90 0.40 11.51 7.74
N TRP A 91 -0.67 12.20 8.12
CA TRP A 91 -0.71 13.68 8.09
C TRP A 91 0.36 14.30 8.98
N TRP A 92 0.59 13.70 10.15
CA TRP A 92 1.52 14.24 11.16
C TRP A 92 2.96 13.73 10.99
N ASN A 93 3.15 12.59 10.35
CA ASN A 93 4.46 11.94 10.24
C ASN A 93 4.75 11.47 8.80
N GLY A 94 4.26 12.16 7.79
CA GLY A 94 4.39 11.79 6.38
C GLY A 94 5.84 11.73 5.87
N ASP A 95 6.77 12.34 6.59
CA ASP A 95 8.21 12.30 6.35
C ASP A 95 8.87 10.97 6.75
N LYS A 96 8.33 10.28 7.77
CA LYS A 96 8.93 9.08 8.38
C LYS A 96 8.03 7.86 8.32
N TYR A 97 6.73 8.03 8.51
CA TYR A 97 5.77 6.95 8.46
C TYR A 97 5.48 6.53 7.02
N LEU A 98 5.72 5.28 6.69
CA LEU A 98 5.53 4.76 5.32
C LEU A 98 4.08 4.82 4.83
N GLY A 99 3.13 4.88 5.74
CA GLY A 99 1.72 4.95 5.40
C GLY A 99 1.11 3.62 4.94
N PRO A 100 -0.22 3.57 4.91
CA PRO A 100 -0.92 2.31 4.64
C PRO A 100 -0.74 1.80 3.20
N ALA A 101 -0.57 2.66 2.20
CA ALA A 101 -0.36 2.23 0.81
C ALA A 101 0.99 1.50 0.66
N VAL A 102 2.06 2.10 1.15
CA VAL A 102 3.41 1.52 1.05
C VAL A 102 3.53 0.26 1.90
N LEU A 103 2.95 0.25 3.11
CA LEU A 103 2.96 -0.94 3.98
C LEU A 103 2.12 -2.10 3.43
N LEU A 104 1.02 -1.83 2.70
CA LEU A 104 0.29 -2.86 1.98
C LEU A 104 1.18 -3.51 0.92
N GLN A 105 1.91 -2.70 0.16
CA GLN A 105 2.83 -3.19 -0.86
C GLN A 105 4.04 -3.91 -0.25
N ALA A 106 4.57 -3.45 0.88
CA ALA A 106 5.60 -4.17 1.61
C ALA A 106 5.13 -5.57 2.01
N TRP A 107 3.91 -5.70 2.54
CA TRP A 107 3.33 -6.99 2.87
C TRP A 107 3.15 -7.89 1.64
N ARG A 108 2.81 -7.33 0.47
CA ARG A 108 2.70 -8.09 -0.77
C ARG A 108 3.99 -8.86 -1.07
N TRP A 109 5.15 -8.22 -0.94
CA TRP A 109 6.45 -8.85 -1.20
C TRP A 109 6.86 -9.82 -0.09
N ILE A 110 6.59 -9.49 1.16
CA ILE A 110 6.84 -10.38 2.31
C ILE A 110 5.97 -11.66 2.26
N ALA A 111 4.79 -11.58 1.68
CA ALA A 111 3.86 -12.71 1.57
C ALA A 111 4.08 -13.55 0.31
N ASP A 112 4.87 -13.10 -0.63
CA ASP A 112 5.18 -13.83 -1.87
C ASP A 112 6.15 -14.97 -1.56
N SER A 113 5.75 -16.21 -1.83
CA SER A 113 6.57 -17.40 -1.59
C SER A 113 7.82 -17.48 -2.45
N ARG A 114 7.90 -16.67 -3.50
CA ARG A 114 9.03 -16.61 -4.41
C ARG A 114 10.10 -15.61 -3.97
N ASP A 115 9.77 -14.73 -3.01
CA ASP A 115 10.70 -13.72 -2.50
C ASP A 115 11.54 -14.30 -1.36
N GLU A 116 12.86 -14.26 -1.50
CA GLU A 116 13.83 -14.80 -0.55
C GLU A 116 14.30 -13.76 0.49
N ALA A 117 13.97 -12.47 0.27
CA ALA A 117 14.43 -11.39 1.14
C ALA A 117 13.45 -11.05 2.29
N THR A 118 12.59 -11.98 2.68
CA THR A 118 11.57 -11.75 3.72
C THR A 118 12.16 -11.15 4.99
N GLN A 119 13.30 -11.68 5.47
CA GLN A 119 13.91 -11.22 6.72
C GLN A 119 14.47 -9.81 6.60
N GLU A 120 15.19 -9.52 5.53
CA GLU A 120 15.75 -8.20 5.23
C GLU A 120 14.63 -7.14 5.14
N ARG A 121 13.51 -7.49 4.51
CA ARG A 121 12.35 -6.61 4.42
C ARG A 121 11.72 -6.32 5.79
N LEU A 122 11.60 -7.33 6.65
CA LEU A 122 11.09 -7.14 7.99
C LEU A 122 12.01 -6.24 8.81
N ASP A 123 13.32 -6.46 8.75
CA ASP A 123 14.30 -5.66 9.48
C ASP A 123 14.30 -4.20 9.02
N SER A 124 14.14 -3.94 7.73
CA SER A 124 14.03 -2.59 7.18
C SER A 124 12.77 -1.84 7.62
N LEU A 125 11.71 -2.58 7.96
CA LEU A 125 10.43 -2.03 8.42
C LEU A 125 10.36 -1.87 9.94
N GLU A 126 11.19 -2.60 10.70
CA GLU A 126 11.17 -2.60 12.17
C GLU A 126 11.73 -1.28 12.72
N ASP A 127 10.91 -0.26 12.69
CA ASP A 127 11.24 1.10 13.12
C ASP A 127 10.02 1.76 13.77
N SER A 128 10.27 2.52 14.84
CA SER A 128 9.22 3.20 15.63
C SER A 128 8.36 4.17 14.81
N PHE A 129 8.91 4.75 13.75
CA PHE A 129 8.20 5.67 12.87
C PHE A 129 7.68 5.00 11.61
N LYS A 130 8.49 4.18 10.92
CA LYS A 130 8.12 3.56 9.65
C LYS A 130 6.85 2.70 9.73
N LEU A 131 6.75 1.87 10.79
CA LEU A 131 5.69 0.88 10.96
C LEU A 131 4.73 1.19 12.12
N TYR A 132 5.31 1.52 13.29
CA TYR A 132 4.55 1.52 14.55
C TYR A 132 3.67 2.75 14.76
N ARG A 133 3.72 3.75 13.88
CA ARG A 133 2.78 4.89 13.86
C ARG A 133 1.37 4.50 13.39
N CYS A 134 1.16 3.26 12.95
CA CYS A 134 -0.17 2.75 12.69
C CYS A 134 -0.90 2.44 14.01
N HIS A 135 -1.93 3.24 14.30
CA HIS A 135 -2.81 3.09 15.48
C HIS A 135 -4.14 2.40 15.17
N THR A 136 -4.23 1.74 14.02
CA THR A 136 -5.41 0.95 13.61
C THR A 136 -6.72 1.77 13.57
N ILE A 137 -6.66 3.02 13.09
CA ILE A 137 -7.82 3.91 12.97
C ILE A 137 -8.81 3.44 11.90
N MET A 138 -8.38 2.59 10.95
CA MET A 138 -9.18 1.93 9.91
C MET A 138 -9.70 2.85 8.79
N ASN A 139 -9.37 4.13 8.75
CA ASN A 139 -9.75 5.03 7.65
C ASN A 139 -9.24 4.51 6.30
N CYS A 140 -8.02 3.97 6.27
CA CYS A 140 -7.39 3.42 5.08
C CYS A 140 -8.22 2.30 4.40
N THR A 141 -8.90 1.48 5.19
CA THR A 141 -9.76 0.41 4.70
C THR A 141 -11.07 0.96 4.13
N LYS A 142 -11.67 1.96 4.82
CA LYS A 142 -12.93 2.57 4.40
C LYS A 142 -12.80 3.38 3.11
N THR A 143 -11.64 4.02 2.92
CA THR A 143 -11.40 4.92 1.78
C THR A 143 -10.94 4.18 0.52
N CYS A 144 -10.51 2.92 0.63
CA CYS A 144 -9.95 2.20 -0.50
C CYS A 144 -10.99 1.95 -1.60
N PRO A 145 -10.80 2.48 -2.85
CA PRO A 145 -11.74 2.29 -3.94
C PRO A 145 -11.79 0.84 -4.45
N LYS A 146 -10.75 0.05 -4.15
CA LYS A 146 -10.66 -1.38 -4.50
C LYS A 146 -11.15 -2.30 -3.37
N GLY A 147 -11.60 -1.76 -2.22
CA GLY A 147 -12.05 -2.54 -1.08
C GLY A 147 -10.95 -3.32 -0.36
N LEU A 148 -9.68 -2.92 -0.52
CA LEU A 148 -8.54 -3.58 0.10
C LEU A 148 -8.43 -3.23 1.58
N ASN A 149 -7.69 -4.05 2.33
CA ASN A 149 -7.50 -3.85 3.77
C ASN A 149 -6.03 -3.62 4.14
N PRO A 150 -5.53 -2.38 4.03
CA PRO A 150 -4.16 -2.06 4.43
C PRO A 150 -3.89 -2.29 5.92
N ALA A 151 -4.86 -2.07 6.79
CA ALA A 151 -4.70 -2.28 8.22
C ALA A 151 -4.43 -3.76 8.56
N LYS A 152 -5.08 -4.69 7.87
CA LYS A 152 -4.81 -6.14 8.01
C LYS A 152 -3.40 -6.50 7.54
N ALA A 153 -2.91 -5.89 6.47
CA ALA A 153 -1.55 -6.09 5.98
C ALA A 153 -0.52 -5.60 7.01
N ILE A 154 -0.70 -4.41 7.58
CA ILE A 154 0.16 -3.86 8.64
C ILE A 154 0.15 -4.75 9.88
N ALA A 155 -1.02 -5.24 10.30
CA ALA A 155 -1.13 -6.17 11.43
C ALA A 155 -0.36 -7.48 11.19
N LYS A 156 -0.39 -8.01 9.97
CA LYS A 156 0.39 -9.20 9.57
C LYS A 156 1.89 -8.95 9.61
N ILE A 157 2.37 -7.77 9.16
CA ILE A 157 3.79 -7.39 9.29
C ILE A 157 4.19 -7.39 10.77
N LYS A 158 3.45 -6.66 11.61
CA LYS A 158 3.71 -6.59 13.06
C LYS A 158 3.74 -7.97 13.70
N LYS A 159 2.76 -8.83 13.39
CA LYS A 159 2.72 -10.21 13.90
C LYS A 159 3.93 -11.02 13.47
N LYS A 160 4.40 -10.85 12.24
CA LYS A 160 5.56 -11.60 11.71
C LYS A 160 6.87 -11.13 12.35
N ILE A 161 7.01 -9.84 12.64
CA ILE A 161 8.15 -9.30 13.40
C ILE A 161 8.16 -9.88 14.84
N LEU A 162 7.02 -9.83 15.53
CA LEU A 162 6.90 -10.41 16.88
C LEU A 162 7.24 -11.90 16.94
N ALA A 163 6.79 -12.67 15.94
CA ALA A 163 7.09 -14.11 15.87
C ALA A 163 8.57 -14.44 15.61
N LYS A 164 9.39 -13.45 15.20
CA LYS A 164 10.84 -13.55 15.07
C LYS A 164 11.54 -13.38 16.44
N THR A 165 10.95 -12.59 17.32
CA THR A 165 11.57 -12.21 18.60
C THR A 165 11.42 -13.29 19.67
N TRP A 166 10.60 -14.33 19.42
CA TRP A 166 10.36 -15.51 20.26
C TRP A 166 10.74 -16.79 19.52
#